data_edc0f3aa5b21073c6f682359b15ae7ce
#
_entry.id   edc0f3aa5b21073c6f682359b15ae7ce
#
_cell.length_a   1.000
_cell.length_b   1.000
_cell.length_c   1.000
_cell.angle_alpha   90.00
_cell.angle_beta   90.00
_cell.angle_gamma   90.00
#
_symmetry.space_group_name_H-M   'P 1'
#
loop_
_entity.id
_entity.type
_entity.pdbx_description
1 polymer ?
#
loop_
_entity_poly.entity_id
_entity_poly.type
_entity_poly.pdbx_seq_one_letter_code
_entity_poly.pdbx_strand_id
1 'polypeptide(L)' 'MWRPITEAQPNCLAHARVAIVNTGFNESEPSSQSMSGKRGDYTASIRCISEQNIVFFVMSGPSADEALRYLDQLYARFP' A
#
# COMPACT_ATOMS: atom_id res chain seq x y z
N MET A 1 3.41 -7.76 4.94
CA MET A 1 4.65 -6.95 5.11
C MET A 1 4.30 -5.68 5.87
N TRP A 2 5.15 -5.23 6.73
CA TRP A 2 4.91 -4.03 7.53
C TRP A 2 6.23 -3.33 7.82
N ARG A 3 6.13 -2.07 8.24
CA ARG A 3 7.28 -1.34 8.77
C ARG A 3 6.82 -0.24 9.72
N PRO A 4 7.72 0.22 10.63
CA PRO A 4 7.39 1.33 11.52
C PRO A 4 7.32 2.67 10.77
N ILE A 5 6.47 3.56 11.27
CA ILE A 5 6.35 4.93 10.76
C ILE A 5 6.28 5.89 11.95
N THR A 6 6.63 7.15 11.71
CA THR A 6 6.51 8.21 12.71
C THR A 6 5.62 9.36 12.24
N GLU A 7 5.07 9.24 11.03
CA GLU A 7 4.28 10.29 10.43
C GLU A 7 2.82 10.25 10.86
N ALA A 8 2.14 11.39 10.75
CA ALA A 8 0.72 11.50 11.04
C ALA A 8 -0.10 10.73 10.00
N GLN A 9 -1.32 10.34 10.38
CA GLN A 9 -2.21 9.55 9.54
C GLN A 9 -2.42 10.15 8.12
N PRO A 10 -2.72 11.45 7.96
CA PRO A 10 -2.89 12.00 6.61
C PRO A 10 -1.63 11.90 5.75
N ASN A 11 -0.46 12.06 6.36
CA ASN A 11 0.81 11.95 5.63
C ASN A 11 1.08 10.51 5.20
N CYS A 12 0.80 9.55 6.08
CA CYS A 12 0.93 8.13 5.74
C CYS A 12 0.02 7.76 4.58
N LEU A 13 -1.23 8.20 4.59
CA LEU A 13 -2.17 7.93 3.51
C LEU A 13 -1.75 8.58 2.19
N ALA A 14 -1.20 9.79 2.24
CA ALA A 14 -0.67 10.45 1.04
C ALA A 14 0.52 9.67 0.46
N HIS A 15 1.43 9.19 1.29
CA HIS A 15 2.55 8.36 0.87
C HIS A 15 2.07 7.01 0.31
N ALA A 16 1.05 6.44 0.92
CA ALA A 16 0.44 5.19 0.44
C ALA A 16 -0.12 5.36 -0.97
N ARG A 17 -0.79 6.47 -1.23
CA ARG A 17 -1.31 6.77 -2.57
C ARG A 17 -0.18 6.88 -3.59
N VAL A 18 0.91 7.57 -3.25
CA VAL A 18 2.08 7.69 -4.12
C VAL A 18 2.62 6.31 -4.46
N ALA A 19 2.77 5.43 -3.48
CA ALA A 19 3.27 4.08 -3.71
C ALA A 19 2.35 3.27 -4.64
N ILE A 20 1.05 3.33 -4.42
CA ILE A 20 0.06 2.61 -5.24
C ILE A 20 0.11 3.09 -6.69
N VAL A 21 0.07 4.39 -6.91
CA VAL A 21 0.08 4.96 -8.25
C VAL A 21 1.41 4.67 -8.95
N ASN A 22 2.54 4.81 -8.25
CA ASN A 22 3.86 4.60 -8.85
C ASN A 22 4.17 3.13 -9.12
N THR A 23 3.44 2.21 -8.51
CA THR A 23 3.55 0.77 -8.81
C THR A 23 2.64 0.37 -9.98
N GLY A 24 1.90 1.32 -10.54
CA GLY A 24 1.05 1.09 -11.70
C GLY A 24 -0.34 0.58 -11.36
N PHE A 25 -0.77 0.73 -10.12
CA PHE A 25 -2.11 0.36 -9.69
C PHE A 25 -3.05 1.56 -9.80
N ASN A 26 -4.26 1.31 -10.27
CA ASN A 26 -5.31 2.32 -10.30
C ASN A 26 -5.91 2.42 -8.90
N GLU A 27 -5.82 3.61 -8.30
CA GLU A 27 -6.33 3.79 -6.94
C GLU A 27 -7.83 3.57 -6.85
N SER A 28 -8.25 2.92 -5.76
CA SER A 28 -9.63 2.75 -5.39
C SER A 28 -10.00 3.82 -4.36
N GLU A 29 -11.29 3.89 -4.02
CA GLU A 29 -11.75 4.86 -3.04
C GLU A 29 -11.06 4.66 -1.70
N PRO A 30 -10.46 5.72 -1.12
CA PRO A 30 -9.74 5.59 0.14
C PRO A 30 -10.69 5.46 1.33
N SER A 31 -10.22 4.81 2.39
CA SER A 31 -10.86 4.84 3.69
C SER A 31 -10.05 5.73 4.65
N SER A 32 -10.52 5.88 5.87
CA SER A 32 -9.82 6.67 6.88
C SER A 32 -8.49 6.05 7.30
N GLN A 33 -8.29 4.77 7.04
CA GLN A 33 -7.10 4.02 7.48
C GLN A 33 -6.32 3.38 6.35
N SER A 34 -6.87 3.28 5.16
CA SER A 34 -6.20 2.55 4.09
C SER A 34 -6.37 3.20 2.73
N MET A 35 -5.39 2.92 1.89
CA MET A 35 -5.38 3.26 0.49
C MET A 35 -5.23 1.97 -0.29
N SER A 36 -6.01 1.78 -1.34
CA SER A 36 -5.96 0.57 -2.15
C SER A 36 -6.00 0.87 -3.63
N GLY A 37 -5.69 -0.14 -4.42
CA GLY A 37 -5.73 -0.01 -5.88
C GLY A 37 -5.72 -1.36 -6.55
N LYS A 38 -6.03 -1.36 -7.85
CA LYS A 38 -6.07 -2.56 -8.65
C LYS A 38 -5.22 -2.44 -9.90
N ARG A 39 -4.63 -3.56 -10.29
CA ARG A 39 -3.89 -3.70 -11.55
C ARG A 39 -4.20 -5.09 -12.09
N GLY A 40 -5.09 -5.18 -13.09
CA GLY A 40 -5.59 -6.45 -13.58
C GLY A 40 -6.27 -7.24 -12.45
N ASP A 41 -5.83 -8.46 -12.22
CA ASP A 41 -6.39 -9.33 -11.18
C ASP A 41 -5.71 -9.14 -9.81
N TYR A 42 -4.85 -8.13 -9.68
CA TYR A 42 -4.11 -7.89 -8.45
C TYR A 42 -4.69 -6.70 -7.70
N THR A 43 -4.76 -6.83 -6.39
CA THR A 43 -5.22 -5.77 -5.50
C THR A 43 -4.14 -5.44 -4.49
N ALA A 44 -3.76 -4.17 -4.44
CA ALA A 44 -2.82 -3.64 -3.45
C ALA A 44 -3.60 -2.92 -2.35
N SER A 45 -3.15 -3.05 -1.12
CA SER A 45 -3.69 -2.28 -0.02
C SER A 45 -2.57 -1.87 0.93
N ILE A 46 -2.61 -0.61 1.36
CA ILE A 46 -1.70 -0.08 2.36
C ILE A 46 -2.55 0.47 3.49
N ARG A 47 -2.38 -0.09 4.66
CA ARG A 47 -3.12 0.34 5.85
C ARG A 47 -2.20 1.11 6.78
N CYS A 48 -2.61 2.33 7.10
CA CYS A 48 -1.87 3.22 7.99
C CYS A 48 -2.51 3.21 9.37
N ILE A 49 -1.72 2.87 10.39
CA ILE A 49 -2.15 2.93 11.79
C ILE A 49 -1.15 3.80 12.54
N SER A 50 -1.23 5.10 12.31
CA SER A 50 -0.25 6.05 12.85
C SER A 50 -0.25 6.10 14.37
N GLU A 51 -1.38 5.88 15.03
CA GLU A 51 -1.45 5.81 16.49
C GLU A 51 -0.66 4.64 17.07
N GLN A 52 -0.39 3.61 16.24
CA GLN A 52 0.43 2.46 16.59
C GLN A 52 1.82 2.54 15.97
N ASN A 53 2.13 3.60 15.24
CA ASN A 53 3.40 3.81 14.56
C ASN A 53 3.75 2.71 13.57
N ILE A 54 2.76 2.23 12.82
CA ILE A 54 2.94 1.10 11.91
C ILE A 54 2.16 1.28 10.61
N VAL A 55 2.71 0.74 9.53
CA VAL A 55 2.04 0.64 8.22
C VAL A 55 2.14 -0.79 7.71
N PHE A 56 1.03 -1.30 7.17
CA PHE A 56 0.94 -2.64 6.58
C PHE A 56 0.77 -2.56 5.07
N PHE A 57 1.43 -3.49 4.38
CA PHE A 57 1.36 -3.62 2.93
C PHE A 57 0.80 -4.99 2.59
N VAL A 58 -0.25 -5.04 1.80
CA VAL A 58 -0.92 -6.27 1.41
C VAL A 58 -1.07 -6.31 -0.10
N MET A 59 -0.84 -7.48 -0.69
CA MET A 59 -1.04 -7.71 -2.10
C MET A 59 -1.75 -9.04 -2.28
N SER A 60 -2.78 -9.06 -3.11
CA SER A 60 -3.50 -10.28 -3.42
C SER A 60 -3.70 -10.42 -4.92
N GLY A 61 -3.74 -11.67 -5.39
CA GLY A 61 -3.92 -11.98 -6.80
C GLY A 61 -3.70 -13.45 -7.08
N PRO A 62 -3.87 -13.88 -8.35
CA PRO A 62 -3.87 -15.30 -8.70
C PRO A 62 -2.51 -15.98 -8.61
N SER A 63 -1.40 -15.25 -8.74
CA SER A 63 -0.06 -15.82 -8.66
C SER A 63 0.69 -15.28 -7.45
N ALA A 64 1.11 -16.18 -6.56
CA ALA A 64 1.87 -15.79 -5.37
C ALA A 64 3.20 -15.12 -5.74
N ASP A 65 3.90 -15.63 -6.75
CA ASP A 65 5.18 -15.06 -7.17
C ASP A 65 5.01 -13.64 -7.71
N GLU A 66 4.00 -13.42 -8.53
CA GLU A 66 3.71 -12.10 -9.05
C GLU A 66 3.26 -11.15 -7.95
N ALA A 67 2.43 -11.62 -7.02
CA ALA A 67 1.99 -10.82 -5.90
C ALA A 67 3.16 -10.37 -5.02
N LEU A 68 4.11 -11.27 -4.76
CA LEU A 68 5.31 -10.93 -3.99
C LEU A 68 6.15 -9.88 -4.71
N ARG A 69 6.28 -9.98 -6.03
CA ARG A 69 7.03 -9.01 -6.82
C ARG A 69 6.39 -7.62 -6.76
N TYR A 70 5.07 -7.54 -6.90
CA TYR A 70 4.36 -6.29 -6.75
C TYR A 70 4.44 -5.75 -5.32
N LEU A 71 4.40 -6.63 -4.33
CA LEU A 71 4.51 -6.23 -2.93
C LEU A 71 5.87 -5.59 -2.65
N ASP A 72 6.95 -6.16 -3.17
CA ASP A 72 8.28 -5.60 -3.03
C ASP A 72 8.39 -4.22 -3.67
N GLN A 73 7.79 -4.05 -4.85
CA GLN A 73 7.76 -2.75 -5.52
C GLN A 73 6.96 -1.73 -4.72
N LEU A 74 5.81 -2.14 -4.21
CA LEU A 74 4.95 -1.27 -3.41
C LEU A 74 5.68 -0.77 -2.17
N TYR A 75 6.33 -1.68 -1.45
CA TYR A 75 7.12 -1.37 -0.27
C TYR A 75 8.25 -0.40 -0.59
N ALA A 76 8.98 -0.65 -1.67
CA ALA A 76 10.12 0.18 -2.08
C ALA A 76 9.71 1.60 -2.48
N ARG A 77 8.50 1.78 -2.98
CA ARG A 77 7.99 3.08 -3.45
C ARG A 77 7.21 3.86 -2.41
N PHE A 78 7.01 3.29 -1.26
CA PHE A 78 6.42 4.02 -0.13
C PHE A 78 7.51 4.94 0.45
N PRO A 79 7.31 6.27 0.43
CA PRO A 79 8.30 7.21 0.98
C PRO A 79 8.49 7.11 2.49
#